data_720a077704171588bb8dab20e0e02ce6
#
_entry.id   720a077704171588bb8dab20e0e02ce6
#
_cell.length_a   1.000
_cell.length_b   1.000
_cell.length_c   1.000
_cell.angle_alpha   90.00
_cell.angle_beta   90.00
_cell.angle_gamma   90.00
#
_symmetry.space_group_name_H-M   'P 1'
#
loop_
_entity.id
_entity.type
_entity.pdbx_description
1 polymer ?
#
loop_
_entity_poly.entity_id
_entity_poly.type
_entity_poly.pdbx_seq_one_letter_code
_entity_poly.pdbx_strand_id
1 'polypeptide(L)'
;MGMLDLNTESKEPEWQDLSVGDYLWAGSPAGPAYPWQVAALEPGRFFGLRGLTDLHVRRLDPAQPRPSAYIDGLWGFLLTELPGDRTRLVQSGYQSIRPRWLERLINFWIHPPVHWTGQTRQFANLKRNIESAGRRQPQGHKR
;
A
#
# COMPACT_ATOMS: atom_id res chain seq x y z
N MET A 1 -1.92 -16.97 0.44
CA MET A 1 -1.52 -15.84 1.31
C MET A 1 -0.42 -15.09 0.59
N GLY A 2 -0.83 -14.07 -0.19
CA GLY A 2 0.07 -13.33 -1.07
C GLY A 2 0.90 -12.31 -0.29
N MET A 3 2.17 -12.22 -0.58
CA MET A 3 3.07 -11.19 -0.07
C MET A 3 3.09 -10.06 -1.10
N LEU A 4 2.68 -8.86 -0.70
CA LEU A 4 2.85 -7.66 -1.52
C LEU A 4 4.35 -7.38 -1.69
N ASP A 5 4.92 -7.87 -2.77
CA ASP A 5 6.20 -7.35 -3.23
C ASP A 5 5.92 -6.00 -3.91
N LEU A 6 6.43 -4.93 -3.32
CA LEU A 6 6.32 -3.56 -3.89
C LEU A 6 7.00 -3.42 -5.26
N ASN A 7 7.63 -4.47 -5.74
CA ASN A 7 8.30 -4.58 -7.02
C ASN A 7 7.66 -5.59 -7.99
N THR A 8 6.43 -6.08 -7.73
CA THR A 8 5.78 -7.01 -8.66
C THR A 8 5.64 -6.41 -10.05
N GLU A 9 6.28 -7.03 -11.01
CA GLU A 9 6.16 -6.71 -12.44
C GLU A 9 4.92 -7.36 -13.06
N SER A 10 4.20 -8.22 -12.33
CA SER A 10 3.03 -8.96 -12.78
C SER A 10 1.80 -8.67 -11.94
N LYS A 11 0.62 -8.81 -12.55
CA LYS A 11 -0.66 -8.83 -11.84
C LYS A 11 -0.75 -10.15 -11.09
N GLU A 12 -0.76 -10.11 -9.77
CA GLU A 12 -1.01 -11.28 -8.95
C GLU A 12 -2.51 -11.60 -8.94
N PRO A 13 -2.94 -12.79 -9.44
CA PRO A 13 -4.35 -13.15 -9.49
C PRO A 13 -5.02 -13.14 -8.11
N GLU A 14 -4.27 -13.51 -7.07
CA GLU A 14 -4.76 -13.57 -5.69
C GLU A 14 -5.23 -12.22 -5.13
N TRP A 15 -4.82 -11.12 -5.75
CA TRP A 15 -5.20 -9.77 -5.31
C TRP A 15 -6.41 -9.20 -6.04
N GLN A 16 -6.97 -9.97 -6.98
CA GLN A 16 -8.16 -9.56 -7.73
C GLN A 16 -9.45 -9.78 -6.92
N ASP A 17 -9.44 -10.71 -5.94
CA ASP A 17 -10.59 -11.11 -5.14
C ASP A 17 -10.51 -10.64 -3.68
N LEU A 18 -9.88 -9.48 -3.45
CA LEU A 18 -9.76 -8.90 -2.11
C LEU A 18 -11.10 -8.44 -1.56
N SER A 19 -11.29 -8.67 -0.26
CA SER A 19 -12.44 -8.21 0.50
C SER A 19 -12.03 -7.36 1.71
N VAL A 20 -12.93 -6.52 2.19
CA VAL A 20 -12.71 -5.78 3.44
C VAL A 20 -12.52 -6.78 4.59
N GLY A 21 -11.47 -6.61 5.34
CA GLY A 21 -11.06 -7.52 6.41
C GLY A 21 -9.87 -8.41 6.06
N ASP A 22 -9.59 -8.63 4.78
CA ASP A 22 -8.44 -9.43 4.33
C ASP A 22 -7.12 -8.79 4.74
N TYR A 23 -6.09 -9.63 4.87
CA TYR A 23 -4.75 -9.20 5.22
C TYR A 23 -3.79 -9.38 4.04
N LEU A 24 -3.07 -8.31 3.76
CA LEU A 24 -1.96 -8.26 2.82
C LEU A 24 -0.65 -8.12 3.59
N TRP A 25 0.38 -8.79 3.13
CA TRP A 25 1.70 -8.69 3.71
C TRP A 25 2.58 -7.86 2.77
N ALA A 26 2.98 -6.67 3.23
CA ALA A 26 3.89 -5.82 2.49
C ALA A 26 5.26 -5.80 3.15
N GLY A 27 6.30 -6.01 2.36
CA GLY A 27 7.67 -5.98 2.87
C GLY A 27 8.69 -6.16 1.76
N SER A 28 9.95 -5.93 2.09
CA SER A 28 11.06 -6.30 1.22
C SER A 28 11.38 -7.78 1.41
N PRO A 29 11.83 -8.50 0.38
CA PRO A 29 12.35 -9.85 0.53
C PRO A 29 13.47 -9.99 1.57
N ALA A 30 14.15 -8.89 1.89
CA ALA A 30 15.23 -8.83 2.87
C ALA A 30 14.81 -8.31 4.26
N GLY A 31 13.51 -8.00 4.47
CA GLY A 31 13.01 -7.41 5.70
C GLY A 31 11.72 -8.06 6.22
N PRO A 32 11.28 -7.71 7.43
CA PRO A 32 10.03 -8.23 7.97
C PRO A 32 8.84 -7.74 7.14
N ALA A 33 7.95 -8.66 6.80
CA ALA A 33 6.70 -8.31 6.15
C ALA A 33 5.76 -7.60 7.15
N TYR A 34 5.18 -6.49 6.73
CA TYR A 34 4.23 -5.73 7.55
C TYR A 34 2.79 -6.11 7.18
N PRO A 35 1.95 -6.47 8.17
CA PRO A 35 0.57 -6.87 7.91
C PRO A 35 -0.32 -5.64 7.73
N TRP A 36 -0.96 -5.55 6.58
CA TRP A 36 -1.96 -4.54 6.25
C TRP A 36 -3.33 -5.19 6.11
N GLN A 37 -4.32 -4.68 6.81
CA GLN A 37 -5.71 -5.09 6.65
C GLN A 37 -6.40 -4.20 5.62
N VAL A 38 -7.17 -4.79 4.72
CA VAL A 38 -8.08 -4.06 3.84
C VAL A 38 -9.18 -3.45 4.69
N ALA A 39 -9.11 -2.15 4.91
CA ALA A 39 -10.05 -1.41 5.75
C ALA A 39 -11.24 -0.86 4.96
N ALA A 40 -11.04 -0.58 3.67
CA ALA A 40 -12.09 -0.13 2.76
C ALA A 40 -11.72 -0.50 1.33
N LEU A 41 -12.71 -0.91 0.54
CA LEU A 41 -12.54 -1.28 -0.85
C LEU A 41 -13.76 -0.82 -1.65
N GLU A 42 -13.51 0.03 -2.64
CA GLU A 42 -14.46 0.43 -3.66
C GLU A 42 -13.82 0.15 -5.02
N PRO A 43 -14.23 -0.93 -5.70
CA PRO A 43 -13.58 -1.37 -6.93
C PRO A 43 -13.47 -0.25 -7.98
N GLY A 44 -12.29 -0.09 -8.55
CA GLY A 44 -11.99 0.95 -9.55
C GLY A 44 -11.88 2.37 -9.01
N ARG A 45 -12.14 2.62 -7.72
CA ARG A 45 -12.15 3.97 -7.16
C ARG A 45 -11.29 4.15 -5.92
N PHE A 46 -11.47 3.32 -4.91
CA PHE A 46 -10.79 3.49 -3.63
C PHE A 46 -10.30 2.20 -3.04
N PHE A 47 -9.11 2.23 -2.47
CA PHE A 47 -8.50 1.14 -1.72
C PHE A 47 -7.84 1.68 -0.47
N GLY A 48 -8.30 1.23 0.69
CA GLY A 48 -7.80 1.67 2.00
C GLY A 48 -7.21 0.52 2.79
N LEU A 49 -6.00 0.71 3.29
CA LEU A 49 -5.26 -0.25 4.10
C LEU A 49 -5.02 0.30 5.50
N ARG A 50 -5.18 -0.54 6.51
CA ARG A 50 -4.85 -0.25 7.90
C ARG A 50 -3.82 -1.23 8.43
N GLY A 51 -2.76 -0.69 9.04
CA GLY A 51 -1.76 -1.47 9.75
C GLY A 51 -1.80 -1.15 11.23
N LEU A 52 -2.02 -2.16 12.09
CA LEU A 52 -2.00 -2.03 13.53
C LEU A 52 -1.15 -3.16 14.13
N THR A 53 0.02 -2.80 14.65
CA THR A 53 1.01 -3.78 15.13
C THR A 53 1.68 -3.33 16.42
N ASP A 54 2.29 -4.27 17.13
CA ASP A 54 3.29 -3.95 18.15
C ASP A 54 4.63 -3.53 17.47
N LEU A 55 5.64 -3.20 18.27
CA LEU A 55 6.97 -2.85 17.76
C LEU A 55 7.73 -4.03 17.14
N HIS A 56 7.27 -5.26 17.32
CA HIS A 56 7.82 -6.47 16.70
C HIS A 56 7.06 -6.88 15.43
N VAL A 57 6.21 -5.97 14.92
CA VAL A 57 5.39 -6.18 13.71
C VAL A 57 4.34 -7.30 13.88
N ARG A 58 3.97 -7.64 15.12
CA ARG A 58 2.87 -8.58 15.39
C ARG A 58 1.54 -7.83 15.35
N ARG A 59 0.56 -8.40 14.69
CA ARG A 59 -0.79 -7.83 14.60
C ARG A 59 -1.40 -7.63 15.98
N LEU A 60 -2.06 -6.49 16.17
CA LEU A 60 -2.87 -6.21 17.33
C LEU A 60 -4.35 -6.24 16.94
N ASP A 61 -5.17 -6.78 17.82
CA ASP A 61 -6.62 -6.76 17.66
C ASP A 61 -7.15 -5.34 17.92
N PRO A 62 -7.84 -4.71 16.96
CA PRO A 62 -8.41 -3.38 17.16
C PRO A 62 -9.44 -3.29 18.28
N ALA A 63 -10.10 -4.42 18.66
CA ALA A 63 -11.09 -4.50 19.71
C ALA A 63 -10.48 -4.60 21.13
N GLN A 64 -9.18 -4.89 21.21
CA GLN A 64 -8.49 -5.02 22.50
C GLN A 64 -7.84 -3.69 22.93
N PRO A 65 -7.65 -3.49 24.24
CA PRO A 65 -6.88 -2.35 24.76
C PRO A 65 -5.48 -2.32 24.13
N ARG A 66 -5.05 -1.14 23.72
CA ARG A 66 -3.75 -0.98 23.07
C ARG A 66 -2.62 -1.07 24.07
N PRO A 67 -1.52 -1.75 23.75
CA PRO A 67 -0.31 -1.74 24.57
C PRO A 67 0.29 -0.33 24.61
N SER A 68 1.23 -0.10 25.53
CA SER A 68 1.94 1.19 25.65
C SER A 68 2.81 1.53 24.45
N ALA A 69 3.19 0.51 23.66
CA ALA A 69 4.01 0.65 22.48
C ALA A 69 3.39 -0.08 21.26
N TYR A 70 3.07 0.68 20.23
CA TYR A 70 2.45 0.16 19.00
C TYR A 70 2.66 1.09 17.80
N ILE A 71 2.37 0.56 16.63
CA ILE A 71 2.36 1.27 15.36
C ILE A 71 0.95 1.21 14.79
N ASP A 72 0.37 2.35 14.45
CA ASP A 72 -0.92 2.49 13.78
C ASP A 72 -0.72 3.28 12.49
N GLY A 73 -1.06 2.70 11.36
CA GLY A 73 -0.89 3.29 10.05
C GLY A 73 -2.14 3.14 9.19
N LEU A 74 -2.36 4.10 8.33
CA LEU A 74 -3.41 4.09 7.33
C LEU A 74 -2.82 4.48 5.98
N TRP A 75 -3.15 3.75 4.92
CA TRP A 75 -2.88 4.08 3.54
C TRP A 75 -4.14 4.05 2.72
N GLY A 76 -4.37 5.11 1.95
CA GLY A 76 -5.48 5.22 1.03
C GLY A 76 -4.99 5.50 -0.39
N PHE A 77 -5.59 4.83 -1.34
CA PHE A 77 -5.36 5.00 -2.77
C PHE A 77 -6.68 5.37 -3.42
N LEU A 78 -6.76 6.56 -4.01
CA LEU A 78 -7.95 7.06 -4.69
C LEU A 78 -7.66 7.22 -6.17
N LEU A 79 -8.50 6.63 -6.99
CA LEU A 79 -8.52 6.84 -8.43
C LEU A 79 -9.58 7.87 -8.79
N THR A 80 -9.21 8.86 -9.57
CA THR A 80 -10.12 9.90 -10.06
C THR A 80 -9.98 9.99 -11.58
N GLU A 81 -11.11 9.87 -12.27
CA GLU A 81 -11.15 10.06 -13.71
C GLU A 81 -10.91 11.53 -14.08
N LEU A 82 -10.13 11.75 -15.11
CA LEU A 82 -9.83 13.06 -15.67
C LEU A 82 -10.25 13.11 -17.13
N PRO A 83 -10.53 14.30 -17.68
CA PRO A 83 -10.84 14.45 -19.11
C PRO A 83 -9.74 13.86 -20.01
N GLY A 84 -10.14 13.24 -21.14
CA GLY A 84 -9.21 12.67 -22.14
C GLY A 84 -8.67 11.30 -21.76
N ASP A 85 -9.51 10.45 -21.21
CA ASP A 85 -9.21 9.04 -20.87
C ASP A 85 -7.97 8.88 -19.97
N ARG A 86 -7.88 9.79 -19.01
CA ARG A 86 -6.78 9.82 -18.03
C ARG A 86 -7.31 9.52 -16.63
N THR A 87 -6.51 8.85 -15.84
CA THR A 87 -6.81 8.59 -14.44
C THR A 87 -5.73 9.19 -13.55
N ARG A 88 -6.15 9.86 -12.51
CA ARG A 88 -5.29 10.37 -11.45
C ARG A 88 -5.31 9.42 -10.26
N LEU A 89 -4.14 8.95 -9.86
CA LEU A 89 -3.95 8.23 -8.60
C LEU A 89 -3.52 9.23 -7.52
N VAL A 90 -4.27 9.27 -6.44
CA VAL A 90 -3.91 10.01 -5.22
C VAL A 90 -3.61 8.99 -4.14
N GLN A 91 -2.40 9.03 -3.62
CA GLN A 91 -2.00 8.25 -2.45
C GLN A 91 -1.93 9.16 -1.24
N SER A 92 -2.56 8.77 -0.14
CA SER A 92 -2.53 9.47 1.13
C SER A 92 -2.41 8.47 2.27
N GLY A 93 -1.81 8.91 3.36
CA GLY A 93 -1.69 8.05 4.52
C GLY A 93 -1.05 8.75 5.70
N TYR A 94 -1.13 8.09 6.85
CA TYR A 94 -0.40 8.48 8.04
C TYR A 94 0.15 7.25 8.73
N GLN A 95 1.15 7.48 9.58
CA GLN A 95 1.68 6.50 10.51
C GLN A 95 1.91 7.19 11.85
N SER A 96 1.50 6.54 12.93
CA SER A 96 1.72 6.97 14.30
C SER A 96 2.41 5.86 15.06
N ILE A 97 3.44 6.21 15.81
CA ILE A 97 4.22 5.28 16.63
C ILE A 97 4.08 5.70 18.09
N ARG A 98 3.83 4.72 18.96
CA ARG A 98 3.83 4.95 20.40
C ARG A 98 4.99 4.19 21.04
N PRO A 99 5.65 4.78 22.03
CA PRO A 99 5.48 6.14 22.60
C PRO A 99 5.96 7.25 21.64
N ARG A 100 5.45 8.47 21.84
CA ARG A 100 5.71 9.62 20.93
C ARG A 100 7.19 10.02 20.80
N TRP A 101 8.00 9.77 21.80
CA TRP A 101 9.43 10.06 21.70
C TRP A 101 10.11 9.16 20.65
N LEU A 102 9.69 7.91 20.54
CA LEU A 102 10.18 6.97 19.53
C LEU A 102 9.73 7.40 18.12
N GLU A 103 8.49 7.85 17.98
CA GLU A 103 7.98 8.44 16.73
C GLU A 103 8.84 9.61 16.25
N ARG A 104 9.20 10.53 17.15
CA ARG A 104 10.06 11.67 16.82
C ARG A 104 11.45 11.27 16.36
N LEU A 105 12.07 10.28 17.01
CA LEU A 105 13.37 9.74 16.63
C LEU A 105 13.33 9.10 15.23
N ILE A 106 12.34 8.26 14.98
CA ILE A 106 12.18 7.56 13.70
C ILE A 106 11.85 8.55 12.57
N ASN A 107 10.93 9.49 12.80
CA ASN A 107 10.55 10.47 11.80
C ASN A 107 11.67 11.46 11.47
N PHE A 108 12.54 11.76 12.42
CA PHE A 108 13.65 12.68 12.20
C PHE A 108 14.81 12.03 11.44
N TRP A 109 15.17 10.78 11.80
CA TRP A 109 16.39 10.14 11.30
C TRP A 109 16.16 9.13 10.16
N ILE A 110 15.06 8.43 10.16
CA ILE A 110 14.84 7.26 9.30
C ILE A 110 13.82 7.54 8.19
N HIS A 111 12.71 8.19 8.55
CA HIS A 111 11.57 8.33 7.66
C HIS A 111 11.85 9.12 6.36
N PRO A 112 12.55 10.28 6.36
CA PRO A 112 12.71 11.05 5.15
C PRO A 112 13.44 10.32 4.02
N PRO A 113 14.63 9.71 4.23
CA PRO A 113 15.35 9.06 3.15
C PRO A 113 14.68 7.76 2.67
N VAL A 114 14.11 6.98 3.58
CA VAL A 114 13.48 5.69 3.24
C VAL A 114 12.16 5.89 2.51
N HIS A 115 11.35 6.83 2.97
CA HIS A 115 10.05 7.12 2.37
C HIS A 115 10.17 7.67 0.94
N TRP A 116 11.05 8.61 0.73
CA TRP A 116 11.32 9.19 -0.59
C TRP A 116 11.77 8.14 -1.62
N THR A 117 12.72 7.30 -1.24
CA THR A 117 13.26 6.27 -2.14
C THR A 117 12.24 5.19 -2.48
N GLY A 118 11.43 4.78 -1.50
CA GLY A 118 10.38 3.78 -1.68
C GLY A 118 9.27 4.27 -2.61
N GLN A 119 8.75 5.47 -2.40
CA GLN A 119 7.66 6.02 -3.21
C GLN A 119 8.06 6.28 -4.66
N THR A 120 9.25 6.82 -4.90
CA THR A 120 9.72 7.07 -6.27
C THR A 120 9.82 5.78 -7.09
N ARG A 121 10.28 4.69 -6.48
CA ARG A 121 10.35 3.37 -7.14
C ARG A 121 8.95 2.79 -7.39
N GLN A 122 8.04 2.88 -6.43
CA GLN A 122 6.66 2.41 -6.58
C GLN A 122 5.95 3.09 -7.75
N PHE A 123 5.99 4.42 -7.82
CA PHE A 123 5.35 5.15 -8.91
C PHE A 123 5.99 4.88 -10.27
N ALA A 124 7.31 4.72 -10.33
CA ALA A 124 8.00 4.37 -11.57
C ALA A 124 7.61 2.96 -12.08
N ASN A 125 7.48 1.99 -11.18
CA ASN A 125 7.05 0.64 -11.52
C ASN A 125 5.58 0.60 -11.95
N LEU A 126 4.70 1.28 -11.21
CA LEU A 126 3.28 1.38 -11.55
C LEU A 126 3.08 2.00 -12.92
N LYS A 127 3.78 3.11 -13.22
CA LYS A 127 3.73 3.76 -14.54
C LYS A 127 4.16 2.79 -15.65
N ARG A 128 5.29 2.08 -15.48
CA ARG A 128 5.78 1.11 -16.48
C ARG A 128 4.76 -0.02 -16.72
N ASN A 129 4.15 -0.54 -15.65
CA ASN A 129 3.17 -1.63 -15.75
C ASN A 129 1.91 -1.19 -16.52
N ILE A 130 1.42 0.01 -16.25
CA ILE A 130 0.26 0.57 -16.95
C ILE A 130 0.58 0.80 -18.43
N GLU A 131 1.72 1.41 -18.73
CA GLU A 131 2.14 1.68 -20.12
C GLU A 131 2.41 0.40 -20.92
N SER A 132 2.93 -0.65 -20.28
CA SER A 132 3.14 -1.95 -20.91
C SER A 132 1.83 -2.71 -21.14
N ALA A 133 0.86 -2.60 -20.24
CA ALA A 133 -0.47 -3.18 -20.38
C ALA A 133 -1.26 -2.53 -21.53
N GLY A 134 -1.19 -1.19 -21.65
CA GLY A 134 -1.83 -0.46 -22.75
C GLY A 134 -1.28 -0.80 -24.14
N ARG A 135 0.01 -1.15 -24.25
CA ARG A 135 0.62 -1.60 -25.51
C ARG A 135 0.26 -3.03 -25.91
N ARG A 136 -0.21 -3.85 -24.99
CA ARG A 136 -0.61 -5.25 -25.23
C ARG A 136 -2.06 -5.42 -25.66
N GLN A 137 -2.90 -4.38 -25.61
CA GLN A 137 -4.23 -4.42 -26.20
C GLN A 137 -4.08 -4.30 -27.73
N PRO A 138 -4.37 -5.36 -28.52
CA PRO A 138 -4.36 -5.23 -29.98
C PRO A 138 -5.46 -4.25 -30.35
N GLN A 139 -5.14 -3.28 -31.18
CA GLN A 139 -6.13 -2.44 -31.84
C GLN A 139 -7.13 -3.38 -32.54
N GLY A 140 -8.28 -3.58 -31.91
CA GLY A 140 -9.36 -4.37 -32.48
C GLY A 140 -9.72 -3.79 -33.84
N HIS A 141 -9.56 -4.65 -34.79
CA HIS A 141 -9.87 -4.53 -36.21
C HIS A 141 -11.19 -3.79 -36.42
N LYS A 142 -11.14 -2.55 -36.87
CA LYS A 142 -12.28 -1.91 -37.51
C LYS A 142 -12.49 -2.59 -38.86
N ARG A 143 -13.53 -3.36 -38.97
CA ARG A 143 -14.22 -3.67 -40.22
C ARG A 143 -15.54 -2.97 -40.24
#